data_38dcd9177828a8b92bcccb0c7d7a7ef2
#
_entry.id   38dcd9177828a8b92bcccb0c7d7a7ef2
#
_cell.length_a   1.000
_cell.length_b   1.000
_cell.length_c   1.000
_cell.angle_alpha   90.00
_cell.angle_beta   90.00
_cell.angle_gamma   90.00
#
_symmetry.space_group_name_H-M   'P 1'
#
loop_
_entity.id
_entity.type
_entity.pdbx_description
1 polymer ?
#
loop_
_entity_poly.entity_id
_entity_poly.type
_entity_poly.pdbx_seq_one_letter_code
_entity_poly.pdbx_strand_id
1 'polypeptide(L)'
;MKHFTKKNILEMDKVKRLNIVNSITGIKPGNLIGTISNDNFPNLAIFSSIVHLGSNPTLLGFILRPQHKVRRDTYDNILENGSYTVNHLPNHLTKNGHYTSVKFDKNQSEFEYCNFKKYYIDGFKAPFVKESNLSIGMKFLESIPIKANNTVMVVGCVEHVLVNEDALSDEGYIDLEILKSSGISGLNSYYKLTKIDSYPYARISELPDFKK
;
A
#
# COMPACT_ATOMS: atom_id res chain seq x y z
N MET A 1 22.91 -5.16 -21.92
CA MET A 1 22.43 -5.01 -20.53
C MET A 1 23.52 -4.38 -19.67
N LYS A 2 23.16 -3.58 -18.65
CA LYS A 2 24.14 -3.01 -17.69
C LYS A 2 24.15 -3.87 -16.42
N HIS A 3 25.34 -4.28 -15.98
CA HIS A 3 25.53 -5.11 -14.78
C HIS A 3 26.05 -4.25 -13.62
N PHE A 4 25.42 -4.40 -12.46
CA PHE A 4 25.86 -3.78 -11.21
C PHE A 4 26.18 -4.86 -10.19
N THR A 5 27.40 -4.92 -9.72
CA THR A 5 27.81 -5.77 -8.58
C THR A 5 27.39 -5.14 -7.26
N LYS A 6 27.43 -5.91 -6.16
CA LYS A 6 27.23 -5.38 -4.79
C LYS A 6 28.15 -4.19 -4.51
N LYS A 7 29.42 -4.28 -4.92
CA LYS A 7 30.41 -3.20 -4.76
C LYS A 7 29.96 -1.94 -5.49
N ASN A 8 29.56 -2.05 -6.77
CA ASN A 8 29.07 -0.91 -7.54
C ASN A 8 27.85 -0.24 -6.88
N ILE A 9 26.90 -1.05 -6.35
CA ILE A 9 25.70 -0.53 -5.68
C ILE A 9 26.07 0.24 -4.41
N LEU A 10 27.01 -0.26 -3.61
CA LEU A 10 27.45 0.40 -2.37
C LEU A 10 28.22 1.71 -2.62
N GLU A 11 29.01 1.76 -3.70
CA GLU A 11 29.82 2.92 -4.10
C GLU A 11 29.01 3.97 -4.88
N MET A 12 27.78 3.67 -5.29
CA MET A 12 26.92 4.64 -5.97
C MET A 12 26.60 5.86 -5.08
N ASP A 13 26.36 6.99 -5.74
CA ASP A 13 25.69 8.12 -5.12
C ASP A 13 24.42 7.67 -4.39
N LYS A 14 24.17 8.26 -3.22
CA LYS A 14 23.06 7.88 -2.35
C LYS A 14 21.71 7.93 -3.04
N VAL A 15 21.43 8.98 -3.83
CA VAL A 15 20.13 9.17 -4.51
C VAL A 15 19.97 8.14 -5.62
N LYS A 16 21.02 7.92 -6.42
CA LYS A 16 21.02 6.93 -7.50
C LYS A 16 20.82 5.52 -6.95
N ARG A 17 21.51 5.15 -5.88
CA ARG A 17 21.33 3.86 -5.20
C ARG A 17 19.89 3.69 -4.71
N LEU A 18 19.36 4.71 -4.05
CA LEU A 18 17.98 4.71 -3.55
C LEU A 18 16.99 4.50 -4.69
N ASN A 19 17.14 5.21 -5.80
CA ASN A 19 16.24 5.10 -6.96
C ASN A 19 16.31 3.70 -7.58
N ILE A 20 17.51 3.15 -7.81
CA ILE A 20 17.68 1.80 -8.35
C ILE A 20 17.04 0.77 -7.41
N VAL A 21 17.42 0.76 -6.13
CA VAL A 21 16.99 -0.26 -5.18
C VAL A 21 15.48 -0.22 -4.93
N ASN A 22 14.86 0.96 -4.94
CA ASN A 22 13.40 1.06 -4.84
C ASN A 22 12.67 0.68 -6.14
N SER A 23 13.36 0.65 -7.30
CA SER A 23 12.74 0.35 -8.59
C SER A 23 12.88 -1.11 -9.02
N ILE A 24 13.93 -1.82 -8.59
CA ILE A 24 14.21 -3.20 -9.03
C ILE A 24 13.16 -4.23 -8.59
N THR A 25 12.31 -3.90 -7.64
CA THR A 25 11.18 -4.75 -7.25
C THR A 25 10.02 -4.70 -8.26
N GLY A 26 10.10 -3.86 -9.28
CA GLY A 26 9.04 -3.66 -10.26
C GLY A 26 7.89 -2.79 -9.72
N ILE A 27 6.68 -3.04 -10.24
CA ILE A 27 5.48 -2.34 -9.81
C ILE A 27 5.02 -2.85 -8.44
N LYS A 28 4.80 -1.92 -7.55
CA LYS A 28 4.19 -2.12 -6.23
C LYS A 28 2.81 -1.47 -6.19
N PRO A 29 1.86 -1.96 -5.37
CA PRO A 29 0.55 -1.34 -5.26
C PRO A 29 0.67 0.06 -4.65
N GLY A 30 -0.02 1.04 -5.25
CA GLY A 30 -0.17 2.37 -4.68
C GLY A 30 -1.33 2.40 -3.70
N ASN A 31 -1.05 2.61 -2.41
CA ASN A 31 -2.08 2.63 -1.38
C ASN A 31 -1.96 3.86 -0.48
N LEU A 32 -3.09 4.25 0.07
CA LEU A 32 -3.19 5.26 1.11
C LEU A 32 -3.62 4.57 2.41
N ILE A 33 -2.84 4.72 3.48
CA ILE A 33 -3.21 4.22 4.81
C ILE A 33 -3.86 5.35 5.58
N GLY A 34 -5.13 5.16 5.94
CA GLY A 34 -5.90 6.06 6.79
C GLY A 34 -5.85 5.61 8.25
N THR A 35 -5.57 6.52 9.15
CA THR A 35 -5.55 6.30 10.60
C THR A 35 -6.16 7.50 11.34
N ILE A 36 -6.41 7.34 12.62
CA ILE A 36 -6.91 8.42 13.48
C ILE A 36 -6.21 8.34 14.83
N SER A 37 -5.88 9.49 15.43
CA SER A 37 -5.32 9.56 16.78
C SER A 37 -6.40 9.40 17.85
N ASN A 38 -5.99 9.22 19.10
CA ASN A 38 -6.93 9.24 20.24
C ASN A 38 -7.65 10.60 20.41
N ASP A 39 -7.04 11.68 19.94
CA ASP A 39 -7.65 13.02 19.91
C ASP A 39 -8.59 13.21 18.70
N ASN A 40 -8.95 12.13 17.99
CA ASN A 40 -9.79 12.13 16.78
C ASN A 40 -9.19 12.91 15.61
N PHE A 41 -7.86 12.98 15.50
CA PHE A 41 -7.19 13.67 14.42
C PHE A 41 -6.87 12.67 13.28
N PRO A 42 -7.46 12.81 12.07
CA PRO A 42 -7.26 11.89 10.97
C PRO A 42 -5.93 12.14 10.27
N ASN A 43 -5.24 11.05 9.91
CA ASN A 43 -3.98 11.04 9.18
C ASN A 43 -4.09 10.15 7.94
N LEU A 44 -3.44 10.53 6.86
CA LEU A 44 -3.41 9.78 5.60
C LEU A 44 -1.98 9.76 5.04
N ALA A 45 -1.46 8.59 4.74
CA ALA A 45 -0.11 8.45 4.22
C ALA A 45 -0.02 7.44 3.08
N ILE A 46 0.78 7.77 2.04
CA ILE A 46 1.01 6.87 0.91
C ILE A 46 2.00 5.76 1.26
N PHE A 47 1.64 4.52 0.89
CA PHE A 47 2.45 3.32 1.04
C PHE A 47 2.47 2.51 -0.25
N SER A 48 3.63 1.92 -0.56
CA SER A 48 3.80 0.99 -1.69
C SER A 48 4.35 -0.37 -1.25
N SER A 49 4.19 -0.71 0.02
CA SER A 49 4.73 -1.94 0.60
C SER A 49 3.66 -2.89 1.15
N ILE A 50 2.40 -2.69 0.74
CA ILE A 50 1.33 -3.61 1.13
C ILE A 50 1.56 -4.96 0.47
N VAL A 51 1.50 -6.03 1.28
CA VAL A 51 1.67 -7.41 0.82
C VAL A 51 0.60 -8.32 1.40
N HIS A 52 0.19 -9.30 0.61
CA HIS A 52 -0.67 -10.41 1.06
C HIS A 52 0.15 -11.39 1.90
N LEU A 53 -0.35 -11.79 3.07
CA LEU A 53 0.29 -12.74 3.96
C LEU A 53 -0.49 -14.06 4.09
N GLY A 54 -1.80 -14.01 3.97
CA GLY A 54 -2.64 -15.20 4.07
C GLY A 54 -4.11 -14.90 3.80
N SER A 55 -4.87 -15.91 3.35
CA SER A 55 -6.31 -15.82 3.11
C SER A 55 -7.15 -16.47 4.21
N ASN A 56 -6.55 -17.32 5.05
CA ASN A 56 -7.19 -17.90 6.23
C ASN A 56 -6.13 -18.16 7.33
N PRO A 57 -6.01 -17.28 8.33
CA PRO A 57 -6.72 -16.00 8.47
C PRO A 57 -6.38 -14.99 7.37
N THR A 58 -7.28 -14.02 7.17
CA THR A 58 -7.13 -12.97 6.13
C THR A 58 -6.15 -11.90 6.58
N LEU A 59 -4.89 -12.02 6.19
CA LEU A 59 -3.80 -11.17 6.66
C LEU A 59 -3.16 -10.36 5.55
N LEU A 60 -2.96 -9.06 5.83
CA LEU A 60 -2.11 -8.18 5.06
C LEU A 60 -1.01 -7.60 5.93
N GLY A 61 0.11 -7.26 5.30
CA GLY A 61 1.21 -6.57 5.97
C GLY A 61 1.73 -5.39 5.17
N PHE A 62 2.46 -4.50 5.83
CA PHE A 62 3.21 -3.44 5.18
C PHE A 62 4.48 -3.10 5.96
N ILE A 63 5.44 -2.46 5.27
CA ILE A 63 6.74 -2.12 5.85
C ILE A 63 6.78 -0.66 6.27
N LEU A 64 7.09 -0.42 7.53
CA LEU A 64 7.46 0.88 8.07
C LEU A 64 8.97 1.09 8.00
N ARG A 65 9.36 2.31 7.58
CA ARG A 65 10.76 2.73 7.64
C ARG A 65 11.20 2.93 9.09
N PRO A 66 12.52 2.88 9.38
CA PRO A 66 13.05 3.11 10.72
C PRO A 66 12.55 4.43 11.34
N GLN A 67 12.24 4.39 12.64
CA GLN A 67 11.60 5.50 13.36
C GLN A 67 12.59 6.46 14.06
N HIS A 68 13.90 6.33 13.83
CA HIS A 68 14.96 6.91 14.67
C HIS A 68 14.91 8.43 14.93
N LYS A 69 14.29 9.23 14.06
CA LYS A 69 14.26 10.71 14.23
C LYS A 69 13.01 11.38 13.63
N VAL A 70 12.10 10.61 13.08
CA VAL A 70 10.95 11.15 12.35
C VAL A 70 9.70 10.53 12.92
N ARG A 71 8.82 11.38 13.44
CA ARG A 71 7.48 11.00 13.86
C ARG A 71 6.76 10.19 12.76
N ARG A 72 6.04 9.16 13.14
CA ARG A 72 5.29 8.25 12.26
C ARG A 72 3.85 8.14 12.73
N ASP A 73 3.08 9.21 12.54
CA ASP A 73 1.69 9.31 13.02
C ASP A 73 0.86 8.08 12.62
N THR A 74 1.02 7.58 11.39
CA THR A 74 0.35 6.34 10.96
C THR A 74 0.59 5.18 11.92
N TYR A 75 1.83 4.96 12.36
CA TYR A 75 2.14 3.84 13.25
C TYR A 75 1.71 4.10 14.69
N ASP A 76 1.94 5.31 15.17
CA ASP A 76 1.54 5.70 16.53
C ASP A 76 0.01 5.56 16.67
N ASN A 77 -0.77 6.06 15.70
CA ASN A 77 -2.23 5.91 15.67
C ASN A 77 -2.69 4.44 15.60
N ILE A 78 -1.99 3.59 14.83
CA ILE A 78 -2.30 2.15 14.76
C ILE A 78 -2.09 1.49 16.13
N LEU A 79 -1.00 1.80 16.81
CA LEU A 79 -0.73 1.24 18.14
C LEU A 79 -1.74 1.74 19.18
N GLU A 80 -2.17 3.00 19.08
CA GLU A 80 -3.13 3.61 20.00
C GLU A 80 -4.55 3.03 19.82
N ASN A 81 -5.00 2.86 18.57
CA ASN A 81 -6.41 2.55 18.27
C ASN A 81 -6.66 1.13 17.77
N GLY A 82 -5.61 0.41 17.37
CA GLY A 82 -5.72 -0.95 16.87
C GLY A 82 -6.42 -1.09 15.51
N SER A 83 -6.81 0.01 14.84
CA SER A 83 -7.50 -0.02 13.54
C SER A 83 -6.88 0.96 12.55
N TYR A 84 -6.92 0.60 11.27
CA TYR A 84 -6.46 1.44 10.16
C TYR A 84 -7.14 1.01 8.87
N THR A 85 -7.07 1.85 7.83
CA THR A 85 -7.59 1.51 6.51
C THR A 85 -6.45 1.43 5.49
N VAL A 86 -6.62 0.56 4.50
CA VAL A 86 -5.79 0.50 3.29
C VAL A 86 -6.69 0.82 2.10
N ASN A 87 -6.38 1.88 1.38
CA ASN A 87 -7.21 2.38 0.29
C ASN A 87 -6.39 2.41 -1.00
N HIS A 88 -6.85 1.77 -2.06
CA HIS A 88 -6.17 1.83 -3.35
C HIS A 88 -6.16 3.27 -3.89
N LEU A 89 -5.00 3.74 -4.30
CA LEU A 89 -4.86 5.08 -4.87
C LEU A 89 -5.42 5.11 -6.29
N PRO A 90 -6.47 5.92 -6.57
CA PRO A 90 -6.97 6.09 -7.92
C PRO A 90 -5.92 6.71 -8.84
N ASN A 91 -5.84 6.25 -10.10
CA ASN A 91 -4.79 6.70 -11.03
C ASN A 91 -4.89 8.18 -11.44
N HIS A 92 -6.06 8.80 -11.32
CA HIS A 92 -6.26 10.23 -11.56
C HIS A 92 -5.91 11.12 -10.35
N LEU A 93 -5.67 10.52 -9.17
CA LEU A 93 -5.31 11.23 -7.93
C LEU A 93 -3.85 10.95 -7.49
N THR A 94 -3.00 10.48 -8.38
CA THR A 94 -1.60 10.15 -8.06
C THR A 94 -0.83 11.35 -7.53
N LYS A 95 -1.06 12.56 -8.05
CA LYS A 95 -0.46 13.79 -7.53
C LYS A 95 -0.88 14.05 -6.08
N ASN A 96 -2.18 13.97 -5.79
CA ASN A 96 -2.72 14.13 -4.43
C ASN A 96 -2.12 13.08 -3.47
N GLY A 97 -2.15 11.80 -3.87
CA GLY A 97 -1.57 10.71 -3.10
C GLY A 97 -0.07 10.88 -2.86
N HIS A 98 0.69 11.33 -3.85
CA HIS A 98 2.13 11.58 -3.69
C HIS A 98 2.43 12.57 -2.57
N TYR A 99 1.67 13.67 -2.50
CA TYR A 99 1.90 14.72 -1.51
C TYR A 99 1.46 14.34 -0.09
N THR A 100 0.75 13.23 0.13
CA THR A 100 0.54 12.70 1.50
C THR A 100 1.85 12.18 2.13
N SER A 101 2.95 12.13 1.38
CA SER A 101 4.30 11.84 1.91
C SER A 101 5.03 13.05 2.51
N VAL A 102 4.47 14.24 2.39
CA VAL A 102 5.00 15.47 3.01
C VAL A 102 4.90 15.35 4.53
N LYS A 103 5.83 15.95 5.23
CA LYS A 103 5.78 16.03 6.70
C LYS A 103 4.92 17.21 7.11
N PHE A 104 3.68 16.92 7.43
CA PHE A 104 2.78 17.89 8.01
C PHE A 104 2.98 18.00 9.52
N ASP A 105 2.55 19.12 10.11
CA ASP A 105 2.50 19.26 11.57
C ASP A 105 1.39 18.38 12.16
N LYS A 106 1.50 18.02 13.46
CA LYS A 106 0.58 17.08 14.12
C LYS A 106 -0.91 17.48 14.01
N ASN A 107 -1.19 18.75 13.85
CA ASN A 107 -2.54 19.32 13.71
C ASN A 107 -2.95 19.62 12.25
N GLN A 108 -2.22 19.06 11.28
CA GLN A 108 -2.49 19.19 9.85
C GLN A 108 -2.77 17.81 9.26
N SER A 109 -3.98 17.64 8.70
CA SER A 109 -4.39 16.36 8.12
C SER A 109 -4.13 16.32 6.62
N GLU A 110 -3.45 15.29 6.15
CA GLU A 110 -3.24 15.05 4.71
C GLU A 110 -4.57 14.90 3.95
N PHE A 111 -5.64 14.46 4.60
CA PHE A 111 -6.98 14.44 4.00
C PHE A 111 -7.38 15.83 3.48
N GLU A 112 -7.13 16.86 4.27
CA GLU A 112 -7.49 18.24 3.91
C GLU A 112 -6.51 18.84 2.91
N TYR A 113 -5.21 18.81 3.24
CA TYR A 113 -4.17 19.44 2.41
C TYR A 113 -3.96 18.75 1.06
N CYS A 114 -4.23 17.45 0.98
CA CYS A 114 -4.13 16.69 -0.28
C CYS A 114 -5.49 16.48 -0.97
N ASN A 115 -6.56 17.12 -0.46
CA ASN A 115 -7.91 17.10 -1.04
C ASN A 115 -8.49 15.70 -1.20
N PHE A 116 -8.43 14.88 -0.13
CA PHE A 116 -9.15 13.63 0.00
C PHE A 116 -10.31 13.76 0.97
N LYS A 117 -11.43 13.09 0.67
CA LYS A 117 -12.62 13.06 1.53
C LYS A 117 -12.60 11.83 2.42
N LYS A 118 -12.92 12.04 3.69
CA LYS A 118 -13.08 10.96 4.67
C LYS A 118 -14.45 10.29 4.49
N TYR A 119 -14.46 8.97 4.68
CA TYR A 119 -15.66 8.16 4.81
C TYR A 119 -15.50 7.26 6.03
N TYR A 120 -16.56 7.04 6.80
CA TYR A 120 -16.54 6.21 8.00
C TYR A 120 -17.61 5.13 7.93
N ILE A 121 -17.33 3.98 8.52
CA ILE A 121 -18.28 2.90 8.75
C ILE A 121 -18.62 2.87 10.23
N ASP A 122 -19.89 2.67 10.58
CA ASP A 122 -20.32 2.57 11.96
C ASP A 122 -19.55 1.46 12.70
N GLY A 123 -19.08 1.81 13.90
CA GLY A 123 -18.27 0.89 14.72
C GLY A 123 -16.81 0.77 14.34
N PHE A 124 -16.35 1.40 13.23
CA PHE A 124 -14.96 1.37 12.80
C PHE A 124 -14.33 2.78 12.83
N LYS A 125 -13.30 2.96 13.67
CA LYS A 125 -12.74 4.29 13.98
C LYS A 125 -11.94 4.92 12.83
N ALA A 126 -11.13 4.13 12.12
CA ALA A 126 -10.20 4.67 11.13
C ALA A 126 -10.93 5.15 9.87
N PRO A 127 -10.55 6.34 9.32
CA PRO A 127 -11.18 6.89 8.13
C PRO A 127 -10.77 6.13 6.86
N PHE A 128 -11.74 5.87 6.00
CA PHE A 128 -11.56 5.43 4.62
C PHE A 128 -11.41 6.65 3.70
N VAL A 129 -10.79 6.44 2.54
CA VAL A 129 -10.72 7.43 1.45
C VAL A 129 -11.94 7.27 0.54
N LYS A 130 -12.81 8.28 0.49
CA LYS A 130 -14.07 8.21 -0.27
C LYS A 130 -13.86 8.03 -1.78
N GLU A 131 -12.77 8.55 -2.32
CA GLU A 131 -12.43 8.47 -3.74
C GLU A 131 -11.83 7.11 -4.16
N SER A 132 -11.51 6.24 -3.21
CA SER A 132 -10.96 4.91 -3.49
C SER A 132 -12.05 3.93 -3.94
N ASN A 133 -11.80 3.20 -5.02
CA ASN A 133 -12.70 2.17 -5.53
C ASN A 133 -12.49 0.79 -4.87
N LEU A 134 -11.44 0.64 -4.08
CA LEU A 134 -11.19 -0.51 -3.20
C LEU A 134 -10.55 -0.02 -1.91
N SER A 135 -11.22 -0.28 -0.81
CA SER A 135 -10.74 0.08 0.53
C SER A 135 -10.93 -1.09 1.50
N ILE A 136 -10.00 -1.24 2.41
CA ILE A 136 -9.92 -2.35 3.33
C ILE A 136 -9.82 -1.79 4.75
N GLY A 137 -10.75 -2.17 5.63
CA GLY A 137 -10.65 -1.92 7.06
C GLY A 137 -9.83 -3.02 7.73
N MET A 138 -8.83 -2.62 8.49
CA MET A 138 -7.81 -3.49 9.08
C MET A 138 -7.81 -3.39 10.59
N LYS A 139 -7.67 -4.52 11.25
CA LYS A 139 -7.35 -4.61 12.67
C LYS A 139 -5.88 -4.97 12.85
N PHE A 140 -5.17 -4.17 13.62
CA PHE A 140 -3.78 -4.43 13.97
C PHE A 140 -3.65 -5.73 14.79
N LEU A 141 -2.67 -6.56 14.44
CA LEU A 141 -2.35 -7.78 15.17
C LEU A 141 -0.98 -7.71 15.83
N GLU A 142 0.06 -7.47 15.04
CA GLU A 142 1.43 -7.46 15.54
C GLU A 142 2.37 -6.61 14.70
N SER A 143 3.54 -6.32 15.27
CA SER A 143 4.66 -5.67 14.61
C SER A 143 5.90 -6.55 14.67
N ILE A 144 6.46 -6.90 13.52
CA ILE A 144 7.62 -7.77 13.38
C ILE A 144 8.85 -6.93 13.04
N PRO A 145 9.84 -6.78 13.94
CA PRO A 145 11.05 -6.01 13.66
C PRO A 145 11.96 -6.74 12.67
N ILE A 146 12.38 -6.06 11.61
CA ILE A 146 13.37 -6.54 10.64
C ILE A 146 14.74 -6.00 11.04
N LYS A 147 15.47 -6.78 11.83
CA LYS A 147 16.76 -6.38 12.44
C LYS A 147 17.83 -5.97 11.43
N ALA A 148 17.79 -6.51 10.20
CA ALA A 148 18.79 -6.26 9.16
C ALA A 148 18.87 -4.79 8.73
N ASN A 149 17.78 -4.03 8.84
CA ASN A 149 17.73 -2.63 8.41
C ASN A 149 16.88 -1.74 9.35
N ASN A 150 16.47 -2.26 10.51
CA ASN A 150 15.65 -1.59 11.51
C ASN A 150 14.28 -1.11 10.98
N THR A 151 13.75 -1.77 9.97
CA THR A 151 12.35 -1.59 9.54
C THR A 151 11.43 -2.46 10.37
N VAL A 152 10.12 -2.20 10.29
CA VAL A 152 9.10 -2.98 10.98
C VAL A 152 8.07 -3.42 9.96
N MET A 153 7.69 -4.70 9.96
CA MET A 153 6.50 -5.17 9.26
C MET A 153 5.32 -5.06 10.23
N VAL A 154 4.31 -4.31 9.83
CA VAL A 154 3.02 -4.24 10.53
C VAL A 154 2.10 -5.26 9.90
N VAL A 155 1.50 -6.13 10.72
CA VAL A 155 0.56 -7.17 10.32
C VAL A 155 -0.81 -6.85 10.86
N GLY A 156 -1.83 -6.96 10.00
CA GLY A 156 -3.21 -6.79 10.39
C GLY A 156 -4.13 -7.81 9.74
N CYS A 157 -5.28 -8.01 10.37
CA CYS A 157 -6.37 -8.82 9.87
C CYS A 157 -7.39 -7.94 9.13
N VAL A 158 -7.93 -8.42 8.03
CA VAL A 158 -9.01 -7.78 7.28
C VAL A 158 -10.31 -7.89 8.07
N GLU A 159 -10.97 -6.77 8.36
CA GLU A 159 -12.29 -6.71 8.97
C GLU A 159 -13.37 -6.26 7.98
N HIS A 160 -13.04 -5.34 7.06
CA HIS A 160 -13.96 -4.80 6.06
C HIS A 160 -13.31 -4.76 4.70
N VAL A 161 -14.08 -5.02 3.65
CA VAL A 161 -13.70 -4.80 2.25
C VAL A 161 -14.81 -4.00 1.58
N LEU A 162 -14.48 -2.83 1.07
CA LEU A 162 -15.34 -1.98 0.24
C LEU A 162 -14.78 -2.01 -1.17
N VAL A 163 -15.52 -2.55 -2.10
CA VAL A 163 -15.08 -2.67 -3.50
C VAL A 163 -16.19 -2.19 -4.44
N ASN A 164 -15.82 -1.53 -5.52
CA ASN A 164 -16.76 -1.21 -6.60
C ASN A 164 -17.23 -2.53 -7.24
N GLU A 165 -18.54 -2.75 -7.24
CA GLU A 165 -19.17 -3.98 -7.73
C GLU A 165 -18.82 -4.29 -9.19
N ASP A 166 -18.65 -3.28 -10.05
CA ASP A 166 -18.28 -3.46 -11.45
C ASP A 166 -16.92 -4.14 -11.64
N ALA A 167 -16.05 -4.08 -10.62
CA ALA A 167 -14.71 -4.67 -10.64
C ALA A 167 -14.67 -6.08 -10.02
N LEU A 168 -15.75 -6.57 -9.45
CA LEU A 168 -15.80 -7.85 -8.75
C LEU A 168 -16.48 -8.91 -9.65
N SER A 169 -15.77 -10.02 -9.96
CA SER A 169 -16.37 -11.16 -10.65
C SER A 169 -17.14 -12.06 -9.70
N ASP A 170 -18.02 -12.91 -10.25
CA ASP A 170 -18.78 -13.90 -9.48
C ASP A 170 -17.88 -14.89 -8.72
N GLU A 171 -16.68 -15.18 -9.25
CA GLU A 171 -15.69 -16.04 -8.59
C GLU A 171 -14.86 -15.29 -7.52
N GLY A 172 -15.08 -13.99 -7.32
CA GLY A 172 -14.38 -13.17 -6.32
C GLY A 172 -13.06 -12.55 -6.81
N TYR A 173 -12.76 -12.56 -8.11
CA TYR A 173 -11.63 -11.81 -8.65
C TYR A 173 -11.94 -10.32 -8.71
N ILE A 174 -10.94 -9.50 -8.39
CA ILE A 174 -11.03 -8.03 -8.44
C ILE A 174 -10.19 -7.52 -9.61
N ASP A 175 -10.83 -6.84 -10.55
CA ASP A 175 -10.16 -6.26 -11.72
C ASP A 175 -9.58 -4.88 -11.38
N LEU A 176 -8.24 -4.79 -11.32
CA LEU A 176 -7.52 -3.56 -10.97
C LEU A 176 -7.56 -2.49 -12.06
N GLU A 177 -7.83 -2.87 -13.33
CA GLU A 177 -8.01 -1.92 -14.43
C GLU A 177 -9.35 -1.20 -14.30
N ILE A 178 -10.44 -1.93 -14.02
CA ILE A 178 -11.77 -1.38 -13.76
C ILE A 178 -11.74 -0.48 -12.52
N LEU A 179 -11.05 -0.89 -11.45
CA LEU A 179 -10.84 -0.07 -10.26
C LEU A 179 -10.04 1.20 -10.52
N LYS A 180 -9.34 1.30 -11.66
CA LYS A 180 -8.41 2.41 -11.96
C LYS A 180 -7.34 2.60 -10.90
N SER A 181 -6.88 1.51 -10.30
CA SER A 181 -5.83 1.51 -9.27
C SER A 181 -4.48 1.92 -9.86
N SER A 182 -3.62 2.53 -9.03
CA SER A 182 -2.27 2.93 -9.42
C SER A 182 -1.23 1.92 -9.00
N GLY A 183 -0.22 1.71 -9.85
CA GLY A 183 1.05 1.09 -9.47
C GLY A 183 2.12 2.14 -9.19
N ILE A 184 3.11 1.80 -8.36
CA ILE A 184 4.24 2.66 -8.03
C ILE A 184 5.55 1.90 -8.30
N SER A 185 6.46 2.51 -9.07
CA SER A 185 7.85 2.08 -9.17
C SER A 185 8.77 3.14 -8.56
N GLY A 186 9.85 2.69 -7.94
CA GLY A 186 10.67 3.61 -7.15
C GLY A 186 9.87 4.17 -5.97
N LEU A 187 9.91 5.49 -5.81
CA LEU A 187 9.18 6.22 -4.76
C LEU A 187 8.19 7.24 -5.33
N ASN A 188 8.28 7.56 -6.63
CA ASN A 188 7.65 8.73 -7.23
C ASN A 188 7.22 8.52 -8.69
N SER A 189 7.32 7.32 -9.23
CA SER A 189 6.85 7.00 -10.58
C SER A 189 5.56 6.19 -10.50
N TYR A 190 4.49 6.74 -11.06
CA TYR A 190 3.15 6.17 -11.01
C TYR A 190 2.77 5.57 -12.36
N TYR A 191 2.06 4.45 -12.31
CA TYR A 191 1.65 3.68 -13.48
C TYR A 191 0.16 3.42 -13.45
N LYS A 192 -0.48 3.51 -14.62
CA LYS A 192 -1.78 2.92 -14.86
C LYS A 192 -1.59 1.42 -15.04
N LEU A 193 -2.46 0.63 -14.45
CA LEU A 193 -2.44 -0.83 -14.60
C LEU A 193 -3.35 -1.20 -15.77
N THR A 194 -2.89 -2.14 -16.61
CA THR A 194 -3.65 -2.71 -17.70
C THR A 194 -3.53 -4.22 -17.61
N LYS A 195 -4.67 -4.90 -17.58
CA LYS A 195 -4.74 -6.35 -17.57
C LYS A 195 -4.30 -6.90 -18.93
N ILE A 196 -3.38 -7.85 -18.92
CA ILE A 196 -2.88 -8.49 -20.14
C ILE A 196 -3.69 -9.76 -20.41
N ASP A 197 -3.84 -10.63 -19.39
CA ASP A 197 -4.50 -11.91 -19.55
C ASP A 197 -4.95 -12.47 -18.19
N SER A 198 -5.72 -13.57 -18.23
CA SER A 198 -6.09 -14.40 -17.08
C SER A 198 -5.96 -15.85 -17.45
N TYR A 199 -5.29 -16.63 -16.64
CA TYR A 199 -5.06 -18.06 -16.86
C TYR A 199 -5.75 -18.88 -15.76
N PRO A 200 -6.24 -20.09 -16.06
CA PRO A 200 -6.78 -20.98 -15.03
C PRO A 200 -5.66 -21.43 -14.06
N TYR A 201 -6.06 -22.03 -12.95
CA TYR A 201 -5.08 -22.62 -12.03
C TYR A 201 -4.21 -23.68 -12.75
N ALA A 202 -2.90 -23.46 -12.74
CA ALA A 202 -1.95 -24.30 -13.49
C ALA A 202 -1.90 -25.73 -12.92
N ARG A 203 -2.10 -26.73 -13.79
CA ARG A 203 -1.98 -28.16 -13.48
C ARG A 203 -1.04 -28.83 -14.47
N ILE A 204 -0.31 -29.86 -14.01
CA ILE A 204 0.60 -30.63 -14.90
C ILE A 204 -0.16 -31.26 -16.06
N SER A 205 -1.39 -31.74 -15.83
CA SER A 205 -2.25 -32.36 -16.87
C SER A 205 -2.71 -31.38 -17.96
N GLU A 206 -2.59 -30.08 -17.72
CA GLU A 206 -3.04 -28.99 -18.60
C GLU A 206 -1.86 -28.15 -19.11
N LEU A 207 -0.63 -28.64 -18.93
CA LEU A 207 0.59 -27.94 -19.36
C LEU A 207 0.64 -27.80 -20.88
N PRO A 208 0.66 -26.56 -21.43
CA PRO A 208 0.78 -26.34 -22.85
C PRO A 208 2.13 -26.81 -23.39
N ASP A 209 2.17 -27.22 -24.67
CA ASP A 209 3.43 -27.49 -25.38
C ASP A 209 4.05 -26.15 -25.85
N PHE A 210 4.97 -25.59 -25.05
CA PHE A 210 5.69 -24.35 -25.37
C PHE A 210 6.78 -24.51 -26.45
N LYS A 211 6.95 -25.73 -27.05
CA LYS A 211 7.96 -25.98 -28.07
C LYS A 211 7.40 -25.89 -29.49
N LYS A 212 6.11 -25.65 -29.64
CA LYS A 212 5.45 -25.46 -30.93
C LYS A 212 5.30 -23.98 -31.30
#